data_52f127661ea75ca7470d453c9e2807e0
#
_entry.id   52f127661ea75ca7470d453c9e2807e0
#
_cell.length_a   1.000
_cell.length_b   1.000
_cell.length_c   1.000
_cell.angle_alpha   90.00
_cell.angle_beta   90.00
_cell.angle_gamma   90.00
#
_symmetry.space_group_name_H-M   'P 1'
#
loop_
_entity.id
_entity.type
_entity.pdbx_description
1 polymer ?
#
loop_
_entity_poly.entity_id
_entity_poly.type
_entity_poly.pdbx_seq_one_letter_code
_entity_poly.pdbx_strand_id
1 'polypeptide(L)'
;ANLIGNINAGGGGVNRNLIINGAFNVAQRGTSHTTTSAYTLDRWTFQTDLLDQYAHTVTQSTDTPEGFSSSLKIEVTTSETSVESGEDLAVTQKIEAQNLQHLQAGTSSAKSLALSFYVKSSVTGVYAVHLKADDDNKIFPTTYTINSANTWEYKTIAIPPCTIATIDNDNGTGFNLTFITISGSDYTGGSTGSWQSYASNLFAAGHQANVSSDGDTWLITGVQLEVGQNPTTFEHEPFERTYLKCQRYYYKENYNGVGPYGHFADQYVSTNRFVTIIHPTSMRSIPTSTVTGNVTFNEYHSTDKHYKSYTSANYDNAGTHYLSAFQADAEL
;
A
#
# COMPACT_ATOMS: atom_id res chain seq x y z
N ALA A 1 5.38 -27.58 30.80
CA ALA A 1 5.82 -26.54 29.85
C ALA A 1 4.79 -25.41 29.83
N ASN A 2 5.15 -24.23 30.29
CA ASN A 2 4.27 -23.07 30.28
C ASN A 2 4.09 -22.56 28.85
N LEU A 3 3.04 -22.99 28.18
CA LEU A 3 2.68 -22.53 26.83
C LEU A 3 2.34 -21.01 26.81
N ILE A 4 1.99 -20.45 27.98
CA ILE A 4 1.56 -19.03 28.11
C ILE A 4 2.74 -18.06 27.93
N GLY A 5 3.96 -18.45 28.26
CA GLY A 5 5.14 -17.58 28.08
C GLY A 5 5.62 -17.42 26.64
N ASN A 6 5.34 -18.39 25.78
CA ASN A 6 5.80 -18.38 24.38
C ASN A 6 4.82 -17.72 23.41
N ILE A 7 3.55 -17.56 23.78
CA ILE A 7 2.54 -16.92 22.93
C ILE A 7 2.81 -15.40 22.81
N ASN A 8 3.38 -14.79 23.85
CA ASN A 8 3.69 -13.35 23.86
C ASN A 8 5.15 -13.01 23.49
N ALA A 9 6.03 -14.00 23.46
CA ALA A 9 7.46 -13.77 23.19
C ALA A 9 7.89 -14.16 21.77
N GLY A 10 7.04 -14.83 21.02
CA GLY A 10 7.38 -15.37 19.70
C GLY A 10 6.33 -15.15 18.61
N GLY A 11 5.45 -14.16 18.73
CA GLY A 11 4.59 -13.76 17.62
C GLY A 11 3.54 -14.81 17.18
N GLY A 12 3.05 -15.65 18.08
CA GLY A 12 1.97 -16.61 17.78
C GLY A 12 0.55 -16.02 17.82
N GLY A 13 0.39 -14.71 17.93
CA GLY A 13 -0.91 -14.02 17.95
C GLY A 13 -1.46 -13.73 16.57
N VAL A 14 -2.78 -13.52 16.49
CA VAL A 14 -3.46 -12.98 15.31
C VAL A 14 -3.25 -11.46 15.23
N ASN A 15 -3.29 -10.89 14.03
CA ASN A 15 -3.07 -9.45 13.74
C ASN A 15 -1.67 -8.94 14.11
N ARG A 16 -0.64 -9.76 13.97
CA ARG A 16 0.73 -9.33 14.23
C ARG A 16 1.35 -8.59 13.05
N ASN A 17 0.89 -8.86 11.81
CA ASN A 17 1.37 -8.17 10.62
C ASN A 17 0.79 -6.74 10.57
N LEU A 18 1.65 -5.74 10.64
CA LEU A 18 1.28 -4.32 10.50
C LEU A 18 0.99 -3.94 9.04
N ILE A 19 1.43 -4.76 8.08
CA ILE A 19 1.22 -4.56 6.65
C ILE A 19 -0.14 -5.13 6.26
N ILE A 20 -0.93 -4.33 5.55
CA ILE A 20 -2.20 -4.76 4.95
C ILE A 20 -1.94 -5.21 3.51
N ASN A 21 -2.53 -6.35 3.11
CA ASN A 21 -2.35 -6.89 1.76
C ASN A 21 -0.88 -7.20 1.41
N GLY A 22 -0.11 -7.71 2.38
CA GLY A 22 1.30 -8.07 2.17
C GLY A 22 1.50 -9.29 1.25
N ALA A 23 0.46 -10.08 0.99
CA ALA A 23 0.43 -11.15 0.00
C ALA A 23 -0.16 -10.71 -1.36
N PHE A 24 -0.52 -9.44 -1.54
CA PHE A 24 -1.02 -8.83 -2.77
C PHE A 24 -2.26 -9.50 -3.36
N ASN A 25 -3.12 -10.06 -2.51
CA ASN A 25 -4.32 -10.78 -2.94
C ASN A 25 -5.48 -9.87 -3.35
N VAL A 26 -5.48 -8.60 -2.91
CA VAL A 26 -6.53 -7.61 -3.16
C VAL A 26 -6.07 -6.59 -4.20
N ALA A 27 -6.90 -6.39 -5.23
CA ALA A 27 -6.62 -5.51 -6.36
C ALA A 27 -7.91 -4.83 -6.86
N GLN A 28 -8.58 -4.02 -6.01
CA GLN A 28 -9.85 -3.36 -6.34
C GLN A 28 -9.72 -2.35 -7.49
N ARG A 29 -8.55 -1.69 -7.62
CA ARG A 29 -8.24 -0.74 -8.69
C ARG A 29 -7.93 -1.41 -10.03
N GLY A 30 -7.76 -2.74 -10.04
CA GLY A 30 -7.37 -3.54 -11.20
C GLY A 30 -6.06 -4.26 -10.96
N THR A 31 -5.75 -5.19 -11.85
CA THR A 31 -4.59 -6.08 -11.72
C THR A 31 -3.39 -5.66 -12.56
N SER A 32 -3.50 -4.55 -13.32
CA SER A 32 -2.43 -4.04 -14.20
C SER A 32 -2.50 -2.52 -14.28
N HIS A 33 -1.36 -1.86 -14.08
CA HIS A 33 -1.22 -0.40 -14.02
C HIS A 33 0.05 0.03 -14.76
N THR A 34 -0.04 1.17 -15.46
CA THR A 34 1.08 1.82 -16.16
C THR A 34 1.28 3.27 -15.70
N THR A 35 0.69 3.64 -14.55
CA THR A 35 0.75 4.99 -14.00
C THR A 35 2.07 5.26 -13.29
N THR A 36 2.56 6.48 -13.37
CA THR A 36 3.87 6.88 -12.84
C THR A 36 3.88 7.19 -11.34
N SER A 37 2.74 7.56 -10.77
CA SER A 37 2.64 7.80 -9.31
C SER A 37 1.21 7.61 -8.87
N ALA A 38 0.88 6.44 -8.35
CA ALA A 38 -0.47 6.09 -7.92
C ALA A 38 -0.50 4.85 -7.00
N TYR A 39 -1.63 4.68 -6.32
CA TYR A 39 -1.98 3.39 -5.73
C TYR A 39 -2.27 2.39 -6.85
N THR A 40 -1.62 1.25 -6.79
CA THR A 40 -1.75 0.16 -7.77
C THR A 40 -2.56 -1.01 -7.17
N LEU A 41 -1.91 -2.01 -6.61
CA LEU A 41 -2.60 -3.01 -5.79
C LEU A 41 -2.96 -2.39 -4.43
N ASP A 42 -4.08 -2.79 -3.86
CA ASP A 42 -4.63 -2.13 -2.66
C ASP A 42 -3.58 -1.94 -1.58
N ARG A 43 -3.53 -0.74 -1.02
CA ARG A 43 -2.58 -0.24 -0.01
C ARG A 43 -1.17 0.03 -0.48
N TRP A 44 -0.79 -0.33 -1.72
CA TRP A 44 0.56 -0.15 -2.23
C TRP A 44 0.61 0.97 -3.26
N THR A 45 1.40 2.01 -2.97
CA THR A 45 1.75 3.08 -3.92
C THR A 45 2.96 2.66 -4.72
N PHE A 46 2.89 2.95 -5.99
CA PHE A 46 4.04 2.98 -6.87
C PHE A 46 4.38 4.45 -7.13
N GLN A 47 5.63 4.82 -6.97
CA GLN A 47 6.11 6.18 -7.17
C GLN A 47 7.34 6.17 -8.05
N THR A 48 7.34 7.03 -9.08
CA THR A 48 8.53 7.38 -9.85
C THR A 48 8.75 8.87 -9.74
N ASP A 49 9.99 9.29 -9.63
CA ASP A 49 10.38 10.69 -9.71
C ASP A 49 11.40 10.89 -10.81
N LEU A 50 11.13 11.88 -11.68
CA LEU A 50 11.99 12.37 -12.75
C LEU A 50 12.43 11.37 -13.86
N LEU A 51 12.06 10.09 -13.82
CA LEU A 51 12.38 9.12 -14.88
C LEU A 51 11.72 9.55 -16.20
N ASP A 52 12.48 10.04 -17.16
CA ASP A 52 11.97 10.71 -18.36
C ASP A 52 11.77 9.77 -19.57
N GLN A 53 12.52 8.68 -19.65
CA GLN A 53 12.43 7.70 -20.72
C GLN A 53 11.83 6.36 -20.29
N TYR A 54 11.66 6.16 -19.00
CA TYR A 54 11.23 4.91 -18.40
C TYR A 54 9.74 4.62 -18.59
N ALA A 55 9.42 3.42 -19.04
CA ALA A 55 8.07 2.90 -18.98
C ALA A 55 8.04 1.52 -18.31
N HIS A 56 6.93 1.23 -17.63
CA HIS A 56 6.78 0.01 -16.86
C HIS A 56 5.31 -0.43 -16.79
N THR A 57 5.13 -1.66 -16.34
CA THR A 57 3.83 -2.19 -15.92
C THR A 57 3.94 -2.71 -14.49
N VAL A 58 3.01 -2.30 -13.62
CA VAL A 58 2.84 -2.90 -12.29
C VAL A 58 1.66 -3.85 -12.34
N THR A 59 1.86 -5.13 -12.03
CA THR A 59 0.81 -6.14 -12.11
C THR A 59 0.67 -6.96 -10.83
N GLN A 60 -0.56 -7.45 -10.59
CA GLN A 60 -0.79 -8.60 -9.72
C GLN A 60 -0.42 -9.86 -10.51
N SER A 61 0.69 -10.49 -10.14
CA SER A 61 1.25 -11.65 -10.82
C SER A 61 0.95 -12.94 -10.08
N THR A 62 0.84 -14.05 -10.82
CA THR A 62 0.75 -15.41 -10.27
C THR A 62 2.12 -16.09 -10.15
N ASP A 63 3.21 -15.42 -10.55
CA ASP A 63 4.57 -15.88 -10.26
C ASP A 63 4.86 -15.63 -8.78
N THR A 64 4.88 -16.69 -7.98
CA THR A 64 4.96 -16.65 -6.52
C THR A 64 5.85 -17.75 -5.96
N PRO A 65 6.42 -17.58 -4.75
CA PRO A 65 7.01 -18.70 -4.02
C PRO A 65 5.90 -19.60 -3.48
N GLU A 66 6.28 -20.81 -3.02
CA GLU A 66 5.36 -21.75 -2.40
C GLU A 66 4.59 -21.11 -1.23
N GLY A 67 3.30 -21.39 -1.15
CA GLY A 67 2.39 -20.87 -0.12
C GLY A 67 1.72 -19.53 -0.44
N PHE A 68 2.02 -18.90 -1.58
CA PHE A 68 1.39 -17.65 -2.01
C PHE A 68 0.68 -17.81 -3.35
N SER A 69 -0.38 -17.03 -3.54
CA SER A 69 -1.17 -17.03 -4.78
C SER A 69 -0.93 -15.79 -5.64
N SER A 70 -0.38 -14.74 -5.06
CA SER A 70 -0.17 -13.45 -5.75
C SER A 70 1.12 -12.76 -5.31
N SER A 71 1.68 -11.97 -6.20
CA SER A 71 2.79 -11.07 -5.94
C SER A 71 2.57 -9.74 -6.67
N LEU A 72 3.21 -8.67 -6.20
CA LEU A 72 3.36 -7.45 -7.00
C LEU A 72 4.55 -7.67 -7.93
N LYS A 73 4.36 -7.42 -9.24
CA LYS A 73 5.41 -7.45 -10.25
C LYS A 73 5.56 -6.08 -10.89
N ILE A 74 6.78 -5.57 -10.94
CA ILE A 74 7.19 -4.48 -11.82
C ILE A 74 7.88 -5.13 -13.02
N GLU A 75 7.52 -4.70 -14.23
CA GLU A 75 8.19 -5.06 -15.48
C GLU A 75 8.49 -3.81 -16.27
N VAL A 76 9.75 -3.62 -16.60
CA VAL A 76 10.22 -2.51 -17.44
C VAL A 76 9.82 -2.79 -18.88
N THR A 77 9.17 -1.84 -19.53
CA THR A 77 8.72 -1.92 -20.92
C THR A 77 9.43 -0.93 -21.84
N THR A 78 10.14 0.03 -21.24
CA THR A 78 11.07 0.93 -21.94
C THR A 78 12.20 1.27 -20.99
N SER A 79 13.43 1.08 -21.43
CA SER A 79 14.62 1.28 -20.61
C SER A 79 14.80 2.74 -20.19
N GLU A 80 15.18 2.96 -18.92
CA GLU A 80 15.92 4.15 -18.52
C GLU A 80 17.41 3.90 -18.83
N THR A 81 17.94 4.64 -19.81
CA THR A 81 19.30 4.40 -20.29
C THR A 81 20.39 5.03 -19.44
N SER A 82 20.03 6.03 -18.63
CA SER A 82 20.93 6.72 -17.71
C SER A 82 20.15 7.20 -16.50
N VAL A 83 20.25 6.52 -15.38
CA VAL A 83 19.62 6.96 -14.14
C VAL A 83 20.34 8.22 -13.64
N GLU A 84 19.67 9.36 -13.73
CA GLU A 84 20.19 10.65 -13.28
C GLU A 84 20.23 10.72 -11.74
N SER A 85 20.96 11.70 -11.19
CA SER A 85 21.25 11.77 -9.75
C SER A 85 19.99 11.90 -8.87
N GLY A 86 18.94 12.58 -9.36
CA GLY A 86 17.69 12.84 -8.66
C GLY A 86 16.53 11.90 -9.02
N GLU A 87 16.78 10.84 -9.77
CA GLU A 87 15.74 9.89 -10.18
C GLU A 87 15.54 8.77 -9.17
N ASP A 88 14.29 8.34 -9.00
CA ASP A 88 13.96 7.18 -8.19
C ASP A 88 12.70 6.41 -8.67
N LEU A 89 12.62 5.17 -8.22
CA LEU A 89 11.43 4.33 -8.31
C LEU A 89 11.26 3.51 -7.04
N ALA A 90 10.10 3.65 -6.43
CA ALA A 90 9.80 3.05 -5.16
C ALA A 90 8.40 2.44 -5.07
N VAL A 91 8.28 1.39 -4.25
CA VAL A 91 7.01 0.78 -3.83
C VAL A 91 6.84 1.00 -2.34
N THR A 92 5.76 1.67 -1.94
CA THR A 92 5.55 2.10 -0.55
C THR A 92 4.22 1.63 -0.02
N GLN A 93 4.19 1.21 1.25
CA GLN A 93 2.98 1.13 2.04
C GLN A 93 3.05 2.06 3.25
N LYS A 94 2.01 2.86 3.44
CA LYS A 94 1.82 3.72 4.61
C LYS A 94 0.96 3.02 5.66
N ILE A 95 1.32 3.17 6.93
CA ILE A 95 0.64 2.57 8.08
C ILE A 95 0.08 3.68 8.95
N GLU A 96 -1.22 3.62 9.29
CA GLU A 96 -1.85 4.61 10.17
C GLU A 96 -1.18 4.69 11.54
N ALA A 97 -0.94 5.89 12.01
CA ALA A 97 -0.29 6.19 13.27
C ALA A 97 -1.02 5.58 14.48
N GLN A 98 -2.35 5.65 14.53
CA GLN A 98 -3.16 5.03 15.60
C GLN A 98 -2.95 3.52 15.76
N ASN A 99 -2.55 2.82 14.69
CA ASN A 99 -2.30 1.38 14.71
C ASN A 99 -0.93 1.01 15.29
N LEU A 100 -0.07 2.02 15.56
CA LEU A 100 1.32 1.84 15.98
C LEU A 100 1.57 2.17 17.46
N GLN A 101 0.56 2.58 18.22
CA GLN A 101 0.70 3.06 19.59
C GLN A 101 1.31 2.02 20.55
N HIS A 102 1.06 0.73 20.28
CA HIS A 102 1.62 -0.38 21.07
C HIS A 102 3.14 -0.56 20.89
N LEU A 103 3.75 0.10 19.89
CA LEU A 103 5.20 0.11 19.66
C LEU A 103 5.94 0.97 20.67
N GLN A 104 5.25 1.91 21.34
CA GLN A 104 5.82 2.86 22.29
C GLN A 104 7.02 3.63 21.70
N ALA A 105 6.97 3.97 20.42
CA ALA A 105 8.01 4.74 19.73
C ALA A 105 8.30 6.06 20.46
N GLY A 106 9.54 6.53 20.42
CA GLY A 106 10.01 7.73 21.14
C GLY A 106 10.27 7.52 22.63
N THR A 107 10.12 6.31 23.16
CA THR A 107 10.34 6.02 24.58
C THR A 107 11.45 4.97 24.78
N SER A 108 11.96 4.86 26.02
CA SER A 108 12.91 3.81 26.39
C SER A 108 12.30 2.39 26.36
N SER A 109 10.97 2.29 26.27
CA SER A 109 10.23 1.03 26.15
C SER A 109 9.84 0.67 24.72
N ALA A 110 10.34 1.44 23.74
CA ALA A 110 10.08 1.21 22.33
C ALA A 110 10.38 -0.25 21.91
N LYS A 111 9.54 -0.79 21.04
CA LYS A 111 9.67 -2.18 20.59
C LYS A 111 10.53 -2.27 19.34
N SER A 112 11.34 -3.34 19.25
CA SER A 112 11.97 -3.73 17.99
C SER A 112 10.94 -4.30 17.03
N LEU A 113 11.23 -4.19 15.73
CA LEU A 113 10.42 -4.76 14.66
C LEU A 113 11.26 -5.76 13.84
N ALA A 114 10.57 -6.71 13.24
CA ALA A 114 11.13 -7.60 12.24
C ALA A 114 10.36 -7.44 10.94
N LEU A 115 11.08 -7.17 9.85
CA LEU A 115 10.55 -7.16 8.49
C LEU A 115 10.95 -8.46 7.80
N SER A 116 10.01 -9.11 7.15
CA SER A 116 10.28 -10.26 6.28
C SER A 116 9.47 -10.19 5.00
N PHE A 117 10.01 -10.73 3.91
CA PHE A 117 9.37 -10.76 2.61
C PHE A 117 10.05 -11.76 1.68
N TYR A 118 9.34 -12.17 0.64
CA TYR A 118 9.91 -12.87 -0.51
C TYR A 118 10.11 -11.88 -1.65
N VAL A 119 11.25 -11.97 -2.33
CA VAL A 119 11.61 -11.09 -3.44
C VAL A 119 12.28 -11.88 -4.55
N LYS A 120 12.04 -11.47 -5.80
CA LYS A 120 12.65 -12.02 -7.01
C LYS A 120 12.93 -10.88 -7.97
N SER A 121 14.07 -10.87 -8.64
CA SER A 121 14.39 -9.91 -9.70
C SER A 121 15.25 -10.53 -10.78
N SER A 122 15.17 -10.00 -12.01
CA SER A 122 16.12 -10.28 -13.08
C SER A 122 17.50 -9.69 -12.80
N VAL A 123 17.54 -8.58 -12.02
CA VAL A 123 18.78 -7.86 -11.68
C VAL A 123 19.24 -8.27 -10.28
N THR A 124 20.45 -8.84 -10.17
CA THR A 124 21.10 -9.13 -8.90
C THR A 124 21.79 -7.90 -8.33
N GLY A 125 21.99 -7.87 -7.01
CA GLY A 125 22.72 -6.79 -6.34
C GLY A 125 22.06 -6.31 -5.06
N VAL A 126 22.50 -5.15 -4.59
CA VAL A 126 22.05 -4.54 -3.33
C VAL A 126 20.90 -3.58 -3.59
N TYR A 127 19.79 -3.80 -2.92
CA TYR A 127 18.58 -2.99 -2.95
C TYR A 127 18.35 -2.31 -1.61
N ALA A 128 17.92 -1.05 -1.64
CA ALA A 128 17.54 -0.35 -0.43
C ALA A 128 16.08 -0.63 -0.04
N VAL A 129 15.84 -0.61 1.26
CA VAL A 129 14.52 -0.57 1.88
C VAL A 129 14.63 0.31 3.12
N HIS A 130 13.58 1.08 3.41
CA HIS A 130 13.57 1.87 4.63
C HIS A 130 12.22 1.84 5.34
N LEU A 131 12.25 2.08 6.64
CA LEU A 131 11.08 2.40 7.46
C LEU A 131 11.22 3.85 7.93
N LYS A 132 10.26 4.72 7.57
CA LYS A 132 10.26 6.13 7.98
C LYS A 132 9.14 6.38 8.96
N ALA A 133 9.44 6.99 10.11
CA ALA A 133 8.46 7.57 11.02
C ALA A 133 8.15 8.99 10.54
N ASP A 134 6.91 9.18 10.08
CA ASP A 134 6.56 10.38 9.32
C ASP A 134 6.35 11.59 10.22
N ASP A 135 5.72 11.41 11.39
CA ASP A 135 5.39 12.48 12.32
C ASP A 135 6.64 13.28 12.78
N ASP A 136 7.74 12.59 13.08
CA ASP A 136 9.01 13.21 13.50
C ASP A 136 10.10 13.20 12.42
N ASN A 137 9.74 12.81 11.19
CA ASN A 137 10.66 12.77 10.06
C ASN A 137 11.97 12.01 10.38
N LYS A 138 11.84 10.82 10.97
CA LYS A 138 12.95 9.91 11.26
C LYS A 138 12.91 8.70 10.33
N ILE A 139 14.08 8.19 9.96
CA ILE A 139 14.21 7.09 9.01
C ILE A 139 15.17 6.02 9.55
N PHE A 140 14.84 4.76 9.28
CA PHE A 140 15.72 3.61 9.41
C PHE A 140 16.01 3.05 8.01
N PRO A 141 17.07 3.50 7.35
CA PRO A 141 17.47 2.97 6.05
C PRO A 141 18.29 1.70 6.24
N THR A 142 18.07 0.73 5.36
CA THR A 142 18.80 -0.54 5.33
C THR A 142 18.78 -1.13 3.92
N THR A 143 19.46 -2.27 3.75
CA THR A 143 19.56 -2.93 2.44
C THR A 143 19.29 -4.42 2.54
N TYR A 144 18.95 -5.02 1.42
CA TYR A 144 18.94 -6.47 1.20
C TYR A 144 19.63 -6.78 -0.12
N THR A 145 20.15 -7.99 -0.27
CA THR A 145 20.84 -8.41 -1.50
C THR A 145 20.05 -9.49 -2.20
N ILE A 146 19.83 -9.35 -3.51
CA ILE A 146 19.36 -10.41 -4.39
C ILE A 146 20.58 -11.11 -4.98
N ASN A 147 20.77 -12.39 -4.65
CA ASN A 147 21.97 -13.16 -4.98
C ASN A 147 21.85 -13.89 -6.31
N SER A 148 20.64 -14.30 -6.69
CA SER A 148 20.37 -15.10 -7.88
C SER A 148 19.25 -14.50 -8.71
N ALA A 149 19.54 -14.17 -9.96
CA ALA A 149 18.53 -13.64 -10.88
C ALA A 149 17.37 -14.62 -11.07
N ASN A 150 16.17 -14.07 -11.21
CA ASN A 150 14.94 -14.83 -11.47
C ASN A 150 14.63 -15.95 -10.45
N THR A 151 15.12 -15.80 -9.20
CA THR A 151 14.93 -16.77 -8.12
C THR A 151 14.24 -16.11 -6.94
N TRP A 152 13.20 -16.74 -6.39
CA TRP A 152 12.57 -16.28 -5.16
C TRP A 152 13.50 -16.46 -3.97
N GLU A 153 13.79 -15.38 -3.27
CA GLU A 153 14.61 -15.37 -2.06
C GLU A 153 13.81 -14.80 -0.88
N TYR A 154 13.88 -15.48 0.26
CA TYR A 154 13.32 -14.98 1.52
C TYR A 154 14.31 -14.04 2.20
N LYS A 155 13.85 -12.84 2.58
CA LYS A 155 14.66 -11.83 3.26
C LYS A 155 14.09 -11.50 4.62
N THR A 156 14.99 -11.24 5.56
CA THR A 156 14.68 -10.84 6.94
C THR A 156 15.53 -9.66 7.35
N ILE A 157 14.94 -8.70 8.03
CA ILE A 157 15.59 -7.48 8.50
C ILE A 157 15.14 -7.23 9.94
N ALA A 158 16.07 -7.18 10.88
CA ALA A 158 15.81 -6.72 12.23
C ALA A 158 15.89 -5.20 12.30
N ILE A 159 14.85 -4.56 12.81
CA ILE A 159 14.75 -3.10 12.97
C ILE A 159 14.81 -2.77 14.46
N PRO A 160 15.83 -2.05 14.92
CA PRO A 160 15.97 -1.68 16.32
C PRO A 160 14.83 -0.79 16.79
N PRO A 161 14.57 -0.70 18.11
CA PRO A 161 13.55 0.17 18.66
C PRO A 161 13.72 1.63 18.19
N CYS A 162 12.65 2.25 17.74
CA CYS A 162 12.65 3.68 17.41
C CYS A 162 12.46 4.50 18.69
N THR A 163 13.56 4.92 19.32
CA THR A 163 13.52 5.72 20.56
C THR A 163 13.58 7.22 20.31
N ILE A 164 13.74 7.65 19.04
CA ILE A 164 13.99 9.05 18.66
C ILE A 164 12.85 9.69 17.86
N ALA A 165 11.76 8.99 17.63
CA ALA A 165 10.56 9.50 16.97
C ALA A 165 9.33 9.17 17.80
N THR A 166 8.47 10.14 17.99
CA THR A 166 7.10 9.93 18.44
C THR A 166 6.19 9.58 17.26
N ILE A 167 5.08 8.92 17.53
CA ILE A 167 4.04 8.62 16.56
C ILE A 167 2.72 9.09 17.13
N ASP A 168 2.03 9.97 16.41
CA ASP A 168 0.76 10.53 16.81
C ASP A 168 -0.34 9.47 16.89
N ASN A 169 -1.35 9.71 17.73
CA ASN A 169 -2.48 8.79 17.84
C ASN A 169 -3.65 9.29 16.98
N ASP A 170 -3.46 9.28 15.68
CA ASP A 170 -4.45 9.73 14.71
C ASP A 170 -4.54 8.79 13.49
N ASN A 171 -5.32 9.18 12.49
CA ASN A 171 -5.46 8.44 11.24
C ASN A 171 -4.48 8.92 10.14
N GLY A 172 -3.48 9.72 10.49
CA GLY A 172 -2.38 10.11 9.61
C GLY A 172 -1.38 8.97 9.39
N THR A 173 -0.31 9.29 8.68
CA THR A 173 0.76 8.33 8.40
C THR A 173 1.74 8.27 9.56
N GLY A 174 1.80 7.16 10.29
CA GLY A 174 2.83 6.93 11.30
C GLY A 174 4.11 6.36 10.73
N PHE A 175 4.01 5.26 9.94
CA PHE A 175 5.15 4.67 9.24
C PHE A 175 4.95 4.59 7.73
N ASN A 176 6.05 4.79 6.98
CA ASN A 176 6.20 4.43 5.57
C ASN A 176 7.21 3.30 5.44
N LEU A 177 6.78 2.15 4.90
CA LEU A 177 7.68 1.06 4.48
C LEU A 177 7.89 1.20 2.98
N THR A 178 9.13 1.45 2.55
CA THR A 178 9.46 1.74 1.15
C THR A 178 10.55 0.83 0.63
N PHE A 179 10.30 0.16 -0.48
CA PHE A 179 11.26 -0.65 -1.23
C PHE A 179 11.70 0.13 -2.47
N ILE A 180 13.01 0.25 -2.69
CA ILE A 180 13.59 1.00 -3.79
C ILE A 180 14.04 0.03 -4.88
N THR A 181 13.69 0.30 -6.14
CA THR A 181 14.08 -0.52 -7.29
C THR A 181 14.94 0.21 -8.33
N ILE A 182 14.89 1.56 -8.33
CA ILE A 182 15.80 2.44 -9.06
C ILE A 182 16.15 3.60 -8.15
N SER A 183 17.40 4.05 -8.17
CA SER A 183 17.79 5.27 -7.46
C SER A 183 19.06 5.89 -7.98
N GLY A 184 19.01 7.20 -8.19
CA GLY A 184 20.15 8.03 -8.51
C GLY A 184 21.02 8.39 -7.28
N SER A 185 22.16 8.98 -7.55
CA SER A 185 23.24 9.19 -6.53
C SER A 185 22.87 10.15 -5.40
N ASP A 186 21.91 11.07 -5.59
CA ASP A 186 21.47 12.02 -4.56
C ASP A 186 20.83 11.34 -3.35
N TYR A 187 20.34 10.10 -3.53
CA TYR A 187 19.59 9.34 -2.53
C TYR A 187 20.37 8.21 -1.86
N THR A 188 21.54 7.81 -2.42
CA THR A 188 22.19 6.53 -2.05
C THR A 188 23.36 6.68 -1.06
N GLY A 189 23.81 7.92 -0.78
CA GLY A 189 25.08 8.20 -0.08
C GLY A 189 25.02 8.13 1.44
N GLY A 190 23.87 7.89 2.04
CA GLY A 190 23.71 7.89 3.49
C GLY A 190 24.17 6.60 4.19
N SER A 191 24.26 6.64 5.52
CA SER A 191 24.57 5.47 6.33
C SER A 191 23.30 4.63 6.63
N THR A 192 23.46 3.32 6.76
CA THR A 192 22.37 2.36 7.00
C THR A 192 22.44 1.75 8.40
N GLY A 193 21.34 1.10 8.82
CA GLY A 193 21.29 0.24 10.02
C GLY A 193 21.00 0.95 11.34
N SER A 194 20.66 2.25 11.32
CA SER A 194 20.26 2.98 12.53
C SER A 194 19.16 4.00 12.25
N TRP A 195 18.32 4.29 13.26
CA TRP A 195 17.37 5.39 13.20
C TRP A 195 18.08 6.73 13.24
N GLN A 196 17.72 7.64 12.35
CA GLN A 196 18.33 8.96 12.22
C GLN A 196 17.33 9.98 11.65
N SER A 197 17.66 11.27 11.73
CA SER A 197 16.87 12.31 11.09
C SER A 197 16.91 12.13 9.58
N TYR A 198 15.77 12.25 8.92
CA TYR A 198 15.68 12.10 7.47
C TYR A 198 16.52 13.17 6.76
N ALA A 199 17.25 12.72 5.76
CA ALA A 199 17.89 13.54 4.73
C ALA A 199 17.73 12.81 3.39
N SER A 200 17.74 13.51 2.27
CA SER A 200 17.47 12.91 0.94
C SER A 200 18.40 11.73 0.64
N ASN A 201 19.68 11.83 0.96
CA ASN A 201 20.66 10.76 0.73
C ASN A 201 20.44 9.49 1.57
N LEU A 202 19.46 9.49 2.48
CA LEU A 202 19.05 8.33 3.27
C LEU A 202 17.88 7.56 2.64
N PHE A 203 17.19 8.16 1.67
CA PHE A 203 16.00 7.56 1.03
C PHE A 203 16.31 6.18 0.44
N ALA A 204 17.43 6.07 -0.26
CA ALA A 204 17.91 4.85 -0.88
C ALA A 204 19.31 4.45 -0.43
N ALA A 205 19.70 4.80 0.82
CA ALA A 205 21.06 4.61 1.31
C ALA A 205 21.58 3.19 1.05
N GLY A 206 22.71 3.10 0.37
CA GLY A 206 23.37 1.84 0.02
C GLY A 206 22.77 1.09 -1.18
N HIS A 207 21.77 1.65 -1.88
CA HIS A 207 21.22 1.08 -3.10
C HIS A 207 22.26 1.02 -4.22
N GLN A 208 22.28 -0.07 -5.00
CA GLN A 208 23.25 -0.29 -6.08
C GLN A 208 22.62 -0.90 -7.34
N ALA A 209 21.52 -1.64 -7.19
CA ALA A 209 20.87 -2.35 -8.29
C ALA A 209 19.72 -1.53 -8.86
N ASN A 210 19.71 -1.30 -10.18
CA ASN A 210 18.62 -0.60 -10.85
C ASN A 210 17.88 -1.54 -11.80
N VAL A 211 16.57 -1.66 -11.62
CA VAL A 211 15.64 -2.40 -12.49
C VAL A 211 15.20 -1.45 -13.59
N SER A 212 16.09 -1.20 -14.56
CA SER A 212 15.95 -0.08 -15.50
C SER A 212 15.99 -0.46 -16.98
N SER A 213 16.39 -1.67 -17.33
CA SER A 213 16.46 -2.13 -18.73
C SER A 213 15.16 -2.79 -19.19
N ASP A 214 14.80 -2.64 -20.44
CA ASP A 214 13.64 -3.31 -21.04
C ASP A 214 13.66 -4.82 -20.79
N GLY A 215 12.55 -5.37 -20.30
CA GLY A 215 12.43 -6.74 -19.84
C GLY A 215 12.92 -7.03 -18.42
N ASP A 216 13.53 -6.06 -17.73
CA ASP A 216 13.85 -6.23 -16.31
C ASP A 216 12.59 -6.37 -15.46
N THR A 217 12.69 -7.21 -14.44
CA THR A 217 11.57 -7.49 -13.51
C THR A 217 12.00 -7.43 -12.07
N TRP A 218 11.07 -6.97 -11.21
CA TRP A 218 11.16 -7.09 -9.76
C TRP A 218 9.81 -7.50 -9.19
N LEU A 219 9.80 -8.52 -8.34
CA LEU A 219 8.60 -9.09 -7.75
C LEU A 219 8.75 -9.18 -6.23
N ILE A 220 7.64 -8.96 -5.51
CA ILE A 220 7.60 -9.08 -4.05
C ILE A 220 6.28 -9.69 -3.59
N THR A 221 6.34 -10.51 -2.52
CA THR A 221 5.16 -11.03 -1.82
C THR A 221 5.51 -11.44 -0.39
N GLY A 222 4.50 -11.75 0.41
CA GLY A 222 4.68 -12.18 1.80
C GLY A 222 5.32 -11.11 2.67
N VAL A 223 5.02 -9.83 2.43
CA VAL A 223 5.56 -8.71 3.21
C VAL A 223 4.91 -8.70 4.59
N GLN A 224 5.72 -8.85 5.62
CA GLN A 224 5.30 -8.83 7.02
C GLN A 224 6.23 -7.95 7.84
N LEU A 225 5.64 -6.97 8.52
CA LEU A 225 6.28 -6.14 9.54
C LEU A 225 5.60 -6.45 10.87
N GLU A 226 6.35 -6.94 11.83
CA GLU A 226 5.81 -7.37 13.12
C GLU A 226 6.68 -6.95 14.31
N VAL A 227 6.09 -6.93 15.49
CA VAL A 227 6.85 -6.68 16.74
C VAL A 227 7.73 -7.88 17.05
N GLY A 228 9.02 -7.65 17.20
CA GLY A 228 10.00 -8.69 17.53
C GLY A 228 11.38 -8.39 16.97
N GLN A 229 12.36 -9.21 17.32
CA GLN A 229 13.70 -9.13 16.76
C GLN A 229 13.91 -10.13 15.61
N ASN A 230 13.10 -11.18 15.58
CA ASN A 230 13.14 -12.21 14.55
C ASN A 230 11.74 -12.36 13.94
N PRO A 231 11.65 -12.48 12.62
CA PRO A 231 10.37 -12.68 11.96
C PRO A 231 9.82 -14.09 12.27
N THR A 232 8.51 -14.16 12.33
CA THR A 232 7.76 -15.42 12.37
C THR A 232 7.34 -15.83 10.96
N THR A 233 6.71 -16.99 10.82
CA THR A 233 6.10 -17.38 9.55
C THR A 233 5.03 -16.36 9.13
N PHE A 234 4.87 -16.14 7.81
CA PHE A 234 3.90 -15.18 7.30
C PHE A 234 2.49 -15.47 7.85
N GLU A 235 1.80 -14.41 8.28
CA GLU A 235 0.43 -14.48 8.79
C GLU A 235 -0.55 -14.50 7.61
N HIS A 236 -0.96 -15.69 7.19
CA HIS A 236 -2.00 -15.84 6.18
C HIS A 236 -3.37 -15.50 6.79
N GLU A 237 -3.98 -14.43 6.32
CA GLU A 237 -5.34 -14.05 6.68
C GLU A 237 -6.36 -14.59 5.65
N PRO A 238 -7.60 -14.89 6.07
CA PRO A 238 -8.71 -15.08 5.12
C PRO A 238 -8.88 -13.88 4.21
N PHE A 239 -9.17 -14.12 2.92
CA PHE A 239 -9.30 -13.07 1.90
C PHE A 239 -10.27 -11.95 2.33
N GLU A 240 -11.42 -12.31 2.87
CA GLU A 240 -12.48 -11.37 3.29
C GLU A 240 -11.95 -10.38 4.35
N ARG A 241 -11.06 -10.84 5.22
CA ARG A 241 -10.48 -9.98 6.27
C ARG A 241 -9.52 -8.97 5.68
N THR A 242 -8.63 -9.40 4.82
CA THR A 242 -7.71 -8.49 4.10
C THR A 242 -8.48 -7.52 3.22
N TYR A 243 -9.52 -8.02 2.51
CA TYR A 243 -10.39 -7.20 1.67
C TYR A 243 -11.09 -6.09 2.48
N LEU A 244 -11.68 -6.42 3.63
CA LEU A 244 -12.32 -5.44 4.51
C LEU A 244 -11.33 -4.40 5.05
N LYS A 245 -10.09 -4.81 5.39
CA LYS A 245 -9.03 -3.87 5.78
C LYS A 245 -8.66 -2.92 4.64
N CYS A 246 -8.62 -3.40 3.39
CA CYS A 246 -8.39 -2.57 2.21
C CYS A 246 -9.53 -1.59 1.96
N GLN A 247 -10.78 -2.00 2.17
CA GLN A 247 -11.96 -1.15 1.99
C GLN A 247 -12.04 0.04 2.96
N ARG A 248 -11.31 0.02 4.05
CA ARG A 248 -11.12 1.21 4.90
C ARG A 248 -10.43 2.37 4.16
N TYR A 249 -9.67 2.09 3.12
CA TYR A 249 -8.86 3.05 2.37
C TYR A 249 -9.38 3.26 0.95
N TYR A 250 -9.84 2.21 0.33
CA TYR A 250 -10.41 2.26 -1.01
C TYR A 250 -11.56 1.27 -1.14
N TYR A 251 -12.69 1.76 -1.60
CA TYR A 251 -13.88 0.96 -1.87
C TYR A 251 -14.35 1.20 -3.28
N LYS A 252 -14.62 0.13 -4.03
CA LYS A 252 -15.13 0.17 -5.39
C LYS A 252 -16.25 -0.85 -5.58
N GLU A 253 -17.34 -0.39 -6.18
CA GLU A 253 -18.45 -1.22 -6.66
C GLU A 253 -18.67 -0.98 -8.16
N ASN A 254 -18.85 -2.07 -8.89
CA ASN A 254 -19.24 -2.05 -10.29
C ASN A 254 -20.65 -2.62 -10.43
N TYR A 255 -21.54 -1.84 -10.98
CA TYR A 255 -22.93 -2.23 -11.21
C TYR A 255 -23.12 -2.59 -12.69
N ASN A 256 -22.70 -3.74 -13.15
CA ASN A 256 -22.66 -4.26 -14.54
C ASN A 256 -23.90 -3.91 -15.41
N GLY A 257 -24.24 -2.61 -15.57
CA GLY A 257 -25.28 -2.12 -16.46
C GLY A 257 -26.73 -2.58 -16.16
N VAL A 258 -26.92 -3.35 -15.10
CA VAL A 258 -28.25 -3.76 -14.64
C VAL A 258 -28.62 -2.81 -13.52
N GLY A 259 -29.65 -2.05 -13.70
CA GLY A 259 -30.09 -0.96 -12.83
C GLY A 259 -30.00 -1.26 -11.33
N PRO A 260 -30.15 -0.27 -10.50
CA PRO A 260 -29.69 -0.24 -9.11
C PRO A 260 -30.44 -1.23 -8.23
N TYR A 261 -29.91 -2.42 -8.09
CA TYR A 261 -30.31 -3.33 -7.04
C TYR A 261 -29.47 -3.07 -5.78
N GLY A 262 -29.68 -1.96 -5.17
CA GLY A 262 -29.04 -1.68 -3.90
C GLY A 262 -29.03 -0.17 -3.60
N HIS A 263 -29.86 0.23 -2.68
CA HIS A 263 -29.78 1.51 -1.97
C HIS A 263 -30.31 2.78 -2.66
N PHE A 264 -31.39 2.68 -3.47
CA PHE A 264 -32.22 3.85 -3.63
C PHE A 264 -33.14 3.97 -2.41
N ALA A 265 -32.82 4.87 -1.50
CA ALA A 265 -33.82 5.45 -0.66
C ALA A 265 -34.58 6.45 -1.53
N ASP A 266 -35.73 6.09 -2.05
CA ASP A 266 -36.66 7.00 -2.71
C ASP A 266 -37.10 8.07 -1.70
N GLN A 267 -36.36 9.16 -1.64
CA GLN A 267 -36.82 10.35 -0.96
C GLN A 267 -37.06 11.42 -2.00
N TYR A 268 -38.32 11.54 -2.39
CA TYR A 268 -38.80 12.63 -3.23
C TYR A 268 -38.72 13.97 -2.46
N VAL A 269 -37.87 14.86 -2.92
CA VAL A 269 -38.05 16.28 -2.63
C VAL A 269 -38.04 16.99 -3.97
N SER A 270 -39.21 17.27 -4.46
CA SER A 270 -39.50 17.96 -5.73
C SER A 270 -39.01 17.22 -6.99
N THR A 271 -37.84 17.52 -7.54
CA THR A 271 -37.33 16.95 -8.81
C THR A 271 -36.06 16.09 -8.62
N ASN A 272 -35.55 15.96 -7.40
CA ASN A 272 -34.28 15.28 -7.14
C ASN A 272 -34.49 13.83 -6.66
N ARG A 273 -33.71 12.90 -7.20
CA ARG A 273 -33.60 11.52 -6.71
C ARG A 273 -32.29 11.38 -5.95
N PHE A 274 -32.34 10.78 -4.77
CA PHE A 274 -31.18 10.56 -3.94
C PHE A 274 -30.70 9.12 -4.01
N VAL A 275 -29.40 8.92 -4.04
CA VAL A 275 -28.71 7.65 -3.85
C VAL A 275 -27.89 7.75 -2.58
N THR A 276 -27.97 6.73 -1.74
CA THR A 276 -27.09 6.58 -0.57
C THR A 276 -26.30 5.29 -0.71
N ILE A 277 -25.00 5.38 -0.67
CA ILE A 277 -24.08 4.24 -0.67
C ILE A 277 -23.46 4.16 0.72
N ILE A 278 -23.61 3.03 1.37
CA ILE A 278 -23.04 2.77 2.70
C ILE A 278 -21.72 2.07 2.49
N HIS A 279 -20.63 2.60 3.06
CA HIS A 279 -19.33 1.97 3.00
C HIS A 279 -19.33 0.70 3.87
N PRO A 280 -18.72 -0.40 3.43
CA PRO A 280 -18.74 -1.68 4.17
C PRO A 280 -18.01 -1.60 5.50
N THR A 281 -17.13 -0.62 5.65
CA THR A 281 -16.45 -0.28 6.90
C THR A 281 -16.29 1.24 7.00
N SER A 282 -16.03 1.78 8.22
CA SER A 282 -15.65 3.20 8.34
C SER A 282 -14.36 3.44 7.58
N MET A 283 -14.41 4.35 6.63
CA MET A 283 -13.22 4.75 5.88
C MET A 283 -12.26 5.56 6.78
N ARG A 284 -11.01 5.61 6.42
CA ARG A 284 -9.97 6.29 7.20
C ARG A 284 -10.29 7.79 7.41
N SER A 285 -10.78 8.42 6.38
CA SER A 285 -11.22 9.82 6.37
C SER A 285 -12.45 9.95 5.48
N ILE A 286 -13.03 11.13 5.36
CA ILE A 286 -14.04 11.41 4.34
C ILE A 286 -13.39 11.19 2.97
N PRO A 287 -13.87 10.20 2.17
CA PRO A 287 -13.21 9.85 0.92
C PRO A 287 -13.49 10.86 -0.19
N THR A 288 -12.57 10.95 -1.15
CA THR A 288 -12.90 11.46 -2.48
C THR A 288 -13.71 10.41 -3.21
N SER A 289 -14.94 10.75 -3.59
CA SER A 289 -15.87 9.80 -4.20
C SER A 289 -16.14 10.12 -5.65
N THR A 290 -16.19 9.09 -6.48
CA THR A 290 -16.54 9.18 -7.90
C THR A 290 -17.73 8.27 -8.20
N VAL A 291 -18.73 8.83 -8.87
CA VAL A 291 -19.93 8.13 -9.31
C VAL A 291 -20.01 8.13 -10.82
N THR A 292 -20.20 6.99 -11.41
CA THR A 292 -20.44 6.86 -12.86
C THR A 292 -21.82 6.27 -13.10
N GLY A 293 -22.55 6.83 -14.08
CA GLY A 293 -23.87 6.38 -14.45
C GLY A 293 -24.34 6.99 -15.77
N ASN A 294 -25.60 6.73 -16.14
CA ASN A 294 -26.19 7.29 -17.35
C ASN A 294 -26.72 8.73 -17.18
N VAL A 295 -26.61 9.30 -15.98
CA VAL A 295 -26.95 10.69 -15.65
C VAL A 295 -25.89 11.29 -14.76
N THR A 296 -25.85 12.62 -14.67
CA THR A 296 -24.95 13.33 -13.76
C THR A 296 -25.47 13.22 -12.33
N PHE A 297 -24.62 12.76 -11.44
CA PHE A 297 -24.83 12.72 -10.00
C PHE A 297 -24.07 13.87 -9.34
N ASN A 298 -24.77 14.63 -8.50
CA ASN A 298 -24.16 15.70 -7.72
C ASN A 298 -24.01 15.21 -6.28
N GLU A 299 -22.84 15.40 -5.71
CA GLU A 299 -22.62 15.08 -4.30
C GLU A 299 -23.50 15.96 -3.41
N TYR A 300 -24.19 15.36 -2.46
CA TYR A 300 -25.00 16.06 -1.47
C TYR A 300 -24.34 16.04 -0.09
N HIS A 301 -23.81 14.90 0.30
CA HIS A 301 -23.16 14.72 1.60
C HIS A 301 -22.29 13.45 1.61
N SER A 302 -21.07 13.57 2.09
CA SER A 302 -20.14 12.46 2.25
C SER A 302 -19.59 12.40 3.66
N THR A 303 -19.42 11.20 4.19
CA THR A 303 -18.78 10.91 5.47
C THR A 303 -17.85 9.70 5.31
N ASP A 304 -17.13 9.36 6.38
CA ASP A 304 -16.36 8.10 6.44
C ASP A 304 -17.22 6.84 6.36
N LYS A 305 -18.55 6.94 6.53
CA LYS A 305 -19.49 5.82 6.58
C LYS A 305 -20.43 5.72 5.40
N HIS A 306 -20.70 6.83 4.73
CA HIS A 306 -21.61 6.84 3.58
C HIS A 306 -21.34 7.99 2.63
N TYR A 307 -21.72 7.77 1.37
CA TYR A 307 -21.82 8.78 0.32
C TYR A 307 -23.28 8.99 -0.05
N LYS A 308 -23.70 10.24 -0.18
CA LYS A 308 -25.04 10.58 -0.64
C LYS A 308 -24.95 11.56 -1.80
N SER A 309 -25.63 11.23 -2.87
CA SER A 309 -25.71 12.08 -4.06
C SER A 309 -27.17 12.22 -4.53
N TYR A 310 -27.38 13.18 -5.41
CA TYR A 310 -28.67 13.35 -6.09
C TYR A 310 -28.48 13.60 -7.58
N THR A 311 -29.54 13.29 -8.36
CA THR A 311 -29.64 13.68 -9.76
C THR A 311 -30.78 14.66 -9.93
N SER A 312 -30.56 15.73 -10.69
CA SER A 312 -31.53 16.77 -11.02
C SER A 312 -32.24 16.52 -12.35
N ALA A 313 -32.23 15.31 -12.88
CA ALA A 313 -32.86 14.98 -14.15
C ALA A 313 -34.37 15.17 -14.08
N ASN A 314 -34.91 15.99 -14.99
CA ASN A 314 -36.35 16.17 -15.18
C ASN A 314 -37.02 14.84 -15.51
N TYR A 315 -38.23 14.67 -15.01
CA TYR A 315 -39.08 13.49 -15.17
C TYR A 315 -39.71 13.45 -16.56
N ASP A 316 -38.90 13.31 -17.61
CA ASP A 316 -39.41 13.08 -18.96
C ASP A 316 -39.26 11.62 -19.35
N ASN A 317 -40.34 10.89 -19.19
CA ASN A 317 -40.67 9.64 -19.85
C ASN A 317 -39.61 8.54 -19.87
N ALA A 318 -39.79 7.54 -19.00
CA ALA A 318 -39.37 6.14 -19.19
C ALA A 318 -37.86 5.82 -19.28
N GLY A 319 -36.96 6.69 -18.82
CA GLY A 319 -35.53 6.37 -18.69
C GLY A 319 -35.19 5.81 -17.31
N THR A 320 -34.66 4.60 -17.23
CA THR A 320 -34.10 4.06 -15.99
C THR A 320 -32.80 4.78 -15.67
N HIS A 321 -32.75 5.52 -14.57
CA HIS A 321 -31.50 6.10 -14.08
C HIS A 321 -30.72 5.04 -13.32
N TYR A 322 -29.48 4.81 -13.68
CA TYR A 322 -28.65 3.79 -13.01
C TYR A 322 -27.21 4.30 -12.75
N LEU A 323 -26.66 3.80 -11.68
CA LEU A 323 -25.22 3.82 -11.43
C LEU A 323 -24.55 2.69 -12.19
N SER A 324 -23.44 2.94 -12.83
CA SER A 324 -22.60 1.89 -13.42
C SER A 324 -21.39 1.57 -12.55
N ALA A 325 -20.90 2.53 -11.78
CA ALA A 325 -19.83 2.32 -10.82
C ALA A 325 -19.85 3.39 -9.71
N PHE A 326 -19.28 3.02 -8.59
CA PHE A 326 -18.94 3.89 -7.48
C PHE A 326 -17.55 3.54 -6.96
N GLN A 327 -16.78 4.56 -6.62
CA GLN A 327 -15.51 4.40 -5.92
C GLN A 327 -15.33 5.51 -4.87
N ALA A 328 -14.70 5.15 -3.77
CA ALA A 328 -14.37 6.04 -2.67
C ALA A 328 -12.89 5.83 -2.30
N ASP A 329 -12.11 6.91 -2.31
CA ASP A 329 -10.68 6.89 -2.05
C ASP A 329 -10.36 7.74 -0.81
N ALA A 330 -9.82 7.09 0.22
CA ALA A 330 -9.38 7.67 1.48
C ALA A 330 -7.95 7.21 1.84
N GLU A 331 -7.11 6.93 0.84
CA GLU A 331 -5.73 6.49 1.03
C GLU A 331 -4.89 7.55 1.77
N LEU A 332 -3.74 7.10 2.34
CA LEU A 332 -2.82 7.93 3.14
C LEU A 332 -1.91 8.81 2.28
#